data_9bfc5f90a8490375eef96aa7a5e42aed
#
_entry.id   9bfc5f90a8490375eef96aa7a5e42aed
#
_cell.length_a   1.000
_cell.length_b   1.000
_cell.length_c   1.000
_cell.angle_alpha   90.00
_cell.angle_beta   90.00
_cell.angle_gamma   90.00
#
_symmetry.space_group_name_H-M   'P 1'
#
loop_
_entity.id
_entity.type
_entity.pdbx_description
1 polymer ?
#
loop_
_entity_poly.entity_id
_entity_poly.type
_entity_poly.pdbx_seq_one_letter_code
_entity_poly.pdbx_strand_id
1 'polypeptide(L)'
;MATQTRSFKDIYTRKVGGEKYEYEVKYSPGERVEWSARIYQDGVLKGSPGGVETGNCLEGEALRESVVTLVEVAIEGMQGIGE
;
A
#
# COMPACT_ATOMS: atom_id res chain seq x y z
N MET A 1 -1.42 -14.96 -20.58
CA MET A 1 -2.45 -14.93 -19.52
C MET A 1 -2.32 -13.66 -18.73
N ALA A 2 -3.41 -12.96 -18.52
CA ALA A 2 -3.37 -11.68 -17.81
C ALA A 2 -3.12 -11.91 -16.32
N THR A 3 -2.21 -11.14 -15.75
CA THR A 3 -1.99 -11.12 -14.31
C THR A 3 -3.18 -10.41 -13.65
N GLN A 4 -3.78 -11.03 -12.64
CA GLN A 4 -4.89 -10.43 -11.93
C GLN A 4 -4.35 -9.39 -10.95
N THR A 5 -4.80 -8.16 -11.11
CA THR A 5 -4.52 -7.11 -10.14
C THR A 5 -5.51 -7.24 -8.99
N ARG A 6 -5.01 -7.23 -7.77
CA ARG A 6 -5.83 -7.27 -6.57
C ARG A 6 -5.86 -5.89 -5.94
N SER A 7 -6.96 -5.57 -5.28
CA SER A 7 -7.10 -4.28 -4.62
C SER A 7 -7.84 -4.44 -3.30
N PHE A 8 -7.55 -3.54 -2.38
CA PHE A 8 -8.27 -3.46 -1.11
C PHE A 8 -8.11 -2.07 -0.52
N LYS A 9 -8.96 -1.78 0.47
CA LYS A 9 -8.96 -0.50 1.18
C LYS A 9 -8.85 -0.77 2.67
N ASP A 10 -8.16 0.12 3.38
CA ASP A 10 -8.06 0.02 4.83
C ASP A 10 -7.68 1.40 5.39
N ILE A 11 -7.49 1.46 6.69
CA ILE A 11 -7.16 2.67 7.41
C ILE A 11 -5.89 2.42 8.23
N TYR A 12 -5.00 3.39 8.24
CA TYR A 12 -3.82 3.34 9.08
C TYR A 12 -3.70 4.63 9.89
N THR A 13 -3.47 4.48 11.19
CA THR A 13 -3.21 5.60 12.07
C THR A 13 -1.71 5.65 12.36
N ARG A 14 -1.08 6.77 12.04
CA ARG A 14 0.36 6.93 12.29
C ARG A 14 0.63 6.86 13.79
N LYS A 15 1.70 6.16 14.14
CA LYS A 15 2.15 6.06 15.52
C LYS A 15 2.75 7.37 16.00
N VAL A 16 3.43 8.08 15.10
CA VAL A 16 3.99 9.39 15.38
C VAL A 16 2.99 10.43 14.89
N GLY A 17 2.43 11.22 15.81
CA GLY A 17 1.48 12.26 15.46
C GLY A 17 0.02 11.85 15.51
N GLY A 18 -0.28 10.56 15.30
CA GLY A 18 -1.65 10.05 15.42
C GLY A 18 -2.60 10.40 14.29
N GLU A 19 -2.09 10.88 13.14
CA GLU A 19 -2.94 11.18 12.01
C GLU A 19 -3.48 9.87 11.42
N LYS A 20 -4.75 9.91 11.04
CA LYS A 20 -5.42 8.78 10.42
C LYS A 20 -5.51 8.99 8.93
N TYR A 21 -5.11 7.96 8.18
CA TYR A 21 -5.18 7.96 6.73
C TYR A 21 -5.98 6.76 6.25
N GLU A 22 -6.77 6.98 5.20
CA GLU A 22 -7.40 5.90 4.46
C GLU A 22 -6.52 5.60 3.25
N TYR A 23 -6.40 4.32 2.89
CA TYR A 23 -5.62 3.97 1.71
C TYR A 23 -6.37 2.94 0.86
N GLU A 24 -6.15 3.07 -0.43
CA GLU A 24 -6.61 2.11 -1.41
C GLU A 24 -5.37 1.61 -2.13
N VAL A 25 -5.13 0.31 -2.10
CA VAL A 25 -3.93 -0.27 -2.69
C VAL A 25 -4.30 -1.27 -3.77
N LYS A 26 -3.48 -1.28 -4.82
CA LYS A 26 -3.54 -2.28 -5.89
C LYS A 26 -2.19 -2.94 -5.99
N TYR A 27 -2.20 -4.24 -6.22
CA TYR A 27 -0.96 -4.99 -6.39
C TYR A 27 -1.17 -6.17 -7.33
N SER A 28 -0.09 -6.58 -7.99
CA SER A 28 -0.09 -7.73 -8.89
C SER A 28 0.62 -8.89 -8.20
N PRO A 29 -0.04 -10.05 -8.00
CA PRO A 29 0.62 -11.20 -7.40
C PRO A 29 1.62 -11.83 -8.38
N GLY A 30 2.57 -12.59 -7.84
CA GLY A 30 3.58 -13.28 -8.62
C GLY A 30 4.96 -13.06 -8.05
N GLU A 31 5.99 -13.48 -8.78
CA GLU A 31 7.37 -13.28 -8.36
C GLU A 31 7.75 -11.80 -8.33
N ARG A 32 7.24 -11.04 -9.28
CA ARG A 32 7.38 -9.59 -9.31
C ARG A 32 6.07 -8.96 -8.88
N VAL A 33 6.08 -8.32 -7.74
CA VAL A 33 4.90 -7.65 -7.19
C VAL A 33 5.02 -6.15 -7.46
N GLU A 34 4.15 -5.64 -8.30
CA GLU A 34 4.02 -4.20 -8.50
C GLU A 34 2.85 -3.74 -7.65
N TRP A 35 3.08 -2.76 -6.81
CA TRP A 35 2.03 -2.22 -5.96
C TRP A 35 1.97 -0.71 -6.05
N SER A 36 0.78 -0.18 -5.87
CA SER A 36 0.56 1.26 -5.79
C SER A 36 -0.59 1.52 -4.83
N ALA A 37 -0.52 2.64 -4.13
CA ALA A 37 -1.54 3.01 -3.19
C ALA A 37 -1.96 4.46 -3.40
N ARG A 38 -3.21 4.74 -3.07
CA ARG A 38 -3.71 6.11 -2.97
C ARG A 38 -4.00 6.37 -1.51
N ILE A 39 -3.42 7.43 -0.97
CA ILE A 39 -3.53 7.76 0.45
C ILE A 39 -4.40 9.00 0.58
N TYR A 40 -5.45 8.89 1.40
CA TYR A 40 -6.42 9.96 1.61
C TYR A 40 -6.46 10.36 3.07
N GLN A 41 -6.67 11.63 3.31
CA GLN A 41 -6.97 12.15 4.64
C GLN A 41 -8.19 13.06 4.51
N ASP A 42 -9.26 12.74 5.25
CA ASP A 42 -10.52 13.49 5.20
C ASP A 42 -11.05 13.66 3.77
N GLY A 43 -10.92 12.59 2.97
CA GLY A 43 -11.41 12.59 1.59
C GLY A 43 -10.47 13.25 0.58
N VAL A 44 -9.34 13.79 1.04
CA VAL A 44 -8.39 14.48 0.16
C VAL A 44 -7.22 13.56 -0.16
N LEU A 45 -6.90 13.41 -1.44
CA LEU A 45 -5.75 12.62 -1.88
C LEU A 45 -4.45 13.30 -1.42
N LYS A 46 -3.66 12.60 -0.62
CA LYS A 46 -2.42 13.12 -0.07
C LYS A 46 -1.18 12.60 -0.79
N GLY A 47 -1.29 11.49 -1.48
CA GLY A 47 -0.16 10.94 -2.20
C GLY A 47 -0.47 9.57 -2.78
N SER A 48 0.46 9.06 -3.58
CA SER A 48 0.29 7.79 -4.28
C SER A 48 1.62 7.02 -4.26
N PRO A 49 2.04 6.51 -3.10
CA PRO A 49 3.27 5.73 -3.04
C PRO A 49 3.12 4.42 -3.80
N GLY A 50 4.22 3.88 -4.25
CA GLY A 50 4.23 2.60 -4.94
C GLY A 50 5.63 2.05 -5.03
N GLY A 51 5.74 0.83 -5.54
CA GLY A 51 7.03 0.19 -5.69
C GLY A 51 6.92 -1.15 -6.38
N VAL A 52 8.06 -1.81 -6.47
CA VAL A 52 8.19 -3.14 -7.08
C VAL A 52 9.02 -4.02 -6.15
N GLU A 53 8.48 -5.20 -5.86
CA GLU A 53 9.20 -6.22 -5.10
C GLU A 53 9.47 -7.39 -6.02
N THR A 54 10.72 -7.85 -6.06
CA THR A 54 11.12 -9.00 -6.88
C THR A 54 11.51 -10.17 -5.98
N GLY A 55 11.52 -11.37 -6.53
CA GLY A 55 11.84 -12.57 -5.77
C GLY A 55 10.76 -12.94 -4.76
N ASN A 56 9.55 -12.49 -4.98
CA ASN A 56 8.44 -12.77 -4.06
C ASN A 56 8.02 -14.24 -4.17
N CYS A 57 7.92 -14.92 -3.03
CA CYS A 57 7.41 -16.28 -2.95
C CYS A 57 6.15 -16.37 -2.10
N LEU A 58 5.59 -15.22 -1.71
CA LEU A 58 4.35 -15.17 -0.95
C LEU A 58 3.15 -15.15 -1.88
N GLU A 59 2.03 -15.69 -1.40
CA GLU A 59 0.77 -15.67 -2.13
C GLU A 59 -0.38 -15.60 -1.14
N GLY A 60 -1.57 -15.34 -1.64
CA GLY A 60 -2.77 -15.28 -0.82
C GLY A 60 -2.67 -14.21 0.27
N GLU A 61 -3.08 -14.57 1.48
CA GLU A 61 -3.13 -13.65 2.59
C GLU A 61 -1.75 -13.18 3.05
N ALA A 62 -0.75 -14.04 2.96
CA ALA A 62 0.62 -13.68 3.32
C ALA A 62 1.15 -12.56 2.41
N LEU A 63 0.84 -12.63 1.13
CA LEU A 63 1.21 -11.58 0.19
C LEU A 63 0.44 -10.29 0.49
N ARG A 64 -0.85 -10.40 0.77
CA ARG A 64 -1.67 -9.24 1.12
C ARG A 64 -1.11 -8.51 2.34
N GLU A 65 -0.75 -9.26 3.39
CA GLU A 65 -0.17 -8.69 4.60
C GLU A 65 1.19 -8.02 4.34
N SER A 66 1.99 -8.61 3.45
CA SER A 66 3.26 -8.01 3.04
C SER A 66 3.04 -6.65 2.36
N VAL A 67 2.06 -6.57 1.47
CA VAL A 67 1.72 -5.32 0.79
C VAL A 67 1.18 -4.29 1.78
N VAL A 68 0.34 -4.71 2.72
CA VAL A 68 -0.16 -3.84 3.80
C VAL A 68 1.02 -3.22 4.56
N THR A 69 2.01 -4.04 4.91
CA THR A 69 3.18 -3.55 5.62
C THR A 69 3.94 -2.49 4.81
N LEU A 70 4.10 -2.72 3.51
CA LEU A 70 4.77 -1.75 2.63
C LEU A 70 4.03 -0.41 2.60
N VAL A 71 2.71 -0.45 2.50
CA VAL A 71 1.88 0.74 2.50
C VAL A 71 1.96 1.47 3.84
N GLU A 72 1.87 0.73 4.94
CA GLU A 72 1.93 1.31 6.28
C GLU A 72 3.27 1.95 6.56
N VAL A 73 4.37 1.34 6.12
CA VAL A 73 5.70 1.93 6.25
C VAL A 73 5.78 3.23 5.47
N ALA A 74 5.23 3.27 4.27
CA ALA A 74 5.21 4.49 3.46
C ALA A 74 4.41 5.60 4.15
N ILE A 75 3.26 5.27 4.72
CA ILE A 75 2.43 6.26 5.43
C ILE A 75 3.15 6.74 6.70
N GLU A 76 3.70 5.82 7.49
CA GLU A 76 4.38 6.19 8.73
C GLU A 76 5.55 7.14 8.46
N GLY A 77 6.31 6.88 7.40
CA GLY A 77 7.43 7.72 7.00
C GLY A 77 7.06 8.90 6.13
N MET A 78 5.78 9.09 5.83
CA MET A 78 5.28 10.15 4.94
C MET A 78 5.95 10.13 3.56
N GLN A 79 6.31 8.94 3.08
CA GLN A 79 6.97 8.78 1.79
C GLN A 79 5.97 9.00 0.65
N GLY A 80 6.24 10.00 -0.19
CA GLY A 80 5.36 10.33 -1.29
C GLY A 80 4.01 10.88 -0.86
N ILE A 81 3.88 11.32 0.38
CA ILE A 81 2.64 11.84 0.94
C ILE A 81 2.82 13.31 1.25
N GLY A 82 1.95 14.14 0.69
CA GLY A 82 1.95 15.57 0.94
C GLY A 82 1.32 15.91 2.29
N GLU A 83 1.77 17.00 2.87
CA GLU A 83 1.20 17.54 4.10
C GLU A 83 0.00 18.45 3.84
#